data_9010ec600f0d1922c50f02a5efa16e65
#
_entry.id   9010ec600f0d1922c50f02a5efa16e65
#
_cell.length_a   1.000
_cell.length_b   1.000
_cell.length_c   1.000
_cell.angle_alpha   90.00
_cell.angle_beta   90.00
_cell.angle_gamma   90.00
#
_symmetry.space_group_name_H-M   'P 1'
#
loop_
_entity.id
_entity.type
_entity.pdbx_description
1 polymer ?
#
loop_
_entity_poly.entity_id
_entity_poly.type
_entity_poly.pdbx_seq_one_letter_code
_entity_poly.pdbx_strand_id
1 'polypeptide(L)'
;MKTVLLTGGTGFIGSHVVEAILKTTDWNIVILDRLDSTSTPHRLTDQADWAANKERVKFVYWDLKAPINEFTAVKLGKPEYVLHLAASTHVDRSITDPEMFVLDNVVGTLNLLKWAQTNEKLEKFNYFSTDEVMGSAAPGVVYKETDMVRPENPYAAAKLGGEALAHAFACTYTMPIFITRTMNVFGERQHPEKFIPMTIRKIVKGEKNIIHANKDLTKAGSRFYIHARNVAAALLYILQNGELLQKEDRTKGIYNIVGEKELDNLQIVQLIGQCVAKWQNEHGQGANPVQYELVDFHSSRPGHDLRYALDGAKLKAAGFDYSKTLEESMQKMVDWYLEHPEWLGLK
;
A
#
# COMPACT_ATOMS: atom_id res chain seq x y z
N MET A 1 14.73 12.07 20.46
CA MET A 1 13.72 12.12 19.34
C MET A 1 14.25 11.22 18.25
N LYS A 2 13.48 10.20 17.83
CA LYS A 2 13.91 9.27 16.78
C LYS A 2 13.67 9.85 15.38
N THR A 3 14.37 9.32 14.40
CA THR A 3 14.22 9.68 12.99
C THR A 3 13.81 8.45 12.18
N VAL A 4 12.81 8.62 11.32
CA VAL A 4 12.34 7.59 10.37
C VAL A 4 12.75 8.01 8.97
N LEU A 5 13.46 7.17 8.24
CA LEU A 5 13.58 7.26 6.79
C LEU A 5 12.40 6.56 6.17
N LEU A 6 11.60 7.28 5.41
CA LEU A 6 10.46 6.75 4.65
C LEU A 6 10.72 6.92 3.16
N THR A 7 10.89 5.83 2.44
CA THR A 7 10.97 5.89 0.97
C THR A 7 9.57 5.84 0.37
N GLY A 8 9.33 6.62 -0.67
CA GLY A 8 7.99 6.74 -1.26
C GLY A 8 6.99 7.50 -0.40
N GLY A 9 7.46 8.42 0.45
CA GLY A 9 6.63 9.17 1.40
C GLY A 9 5.63 10.13 0.75
N THR A 10 5.84 10.52 -0.51
CA THR A 10 4.89 11.34 -1.31
C THR A 10 3.93 10.48 -2.14
N GLY A 11 4.07 9.15 -2.08
CA GLY A 11 3.14 8.19 -2.64
C GLY A 11 1.85 8.10 -1.82
N PHE A 12 0.87 7.34 -2.32
CA PHE A 12 -0.44 7.19 -1.67
C PHE A 12 -0.33 6.63 -0.25
N ILE A 13 0.19 5.42 -0.05
CA ILE A 13 0.31 4.81 1.28
C ILE A 13 1.32 5.58 2.14
N GLY A 14 2.45 5.99 1.55
CA GLY A 14 3.50 6.74 2.25
C GLY A 14 2.98 8.03 2.88
N SER A 15 2.09 8.76 2.22
CA SER A 15 1.50 9.98 2.78
C SER A 15 0.66 9.73 4.02
N HIS A 16 -0.09 8.62 4.08
CA HIS A 16 -0.83 8.21 5.28
C HIS A 16 0.10 7.75 6.41
N VAL A 17 1.26 7.15 6.08
CA VAL A 17 2.29 6.81 7.07
C VAL A 17 2.92 8.08 7.65
N VAL A 18 3.22 9.08 6.81
CA VAL A 18 3.69 10.39 7.27
C VAL A 18 2.67 11.00 8.24
N GLU A 19 1.39 11.04 7.84
CA GLU A 19 0.32 11.57 8.68
C GLU A 19 0.23 10.85 10.03
N ALA A 20 0.29 9.51 10.02
CA ALA A 20 0.23 8.72 11.24
C ALA A 20 1.42 9.00 12.17
N ILE A 21 2.65 9.07 11.64
CA ILE A 21 3.84 9.40 12.43
C ILE A 21 3.71 10.80 13.05
N LEU A 22 3.31 11.79 12.27
CA LEU A 22 3.18 13.17 12.74
C LEU A 22 2.11 13.33 13.83
N LYS A 23 1.01 12.55 13.76
CA LYS A 23 -0.09 12.58 14.72
C LYS A 23 0.18 11.81 16.01
N THR A 24 0.94 10.71 15.95
CA THR A 24 1.01 9.76 17.07
C THR A 24 2.38 9.67 17.72
N THR A 25 3.40 10.34 17.17
CA THR A 25 4.78 10.32 17.68
C THR A 25 5.40 11.72 17.67
N ASP A 26 6.55 11.85 18.34
CA ASP A 26 7.41 13.03 18.29
C ASP A 26 8.56 12.89 17.27
N TRP A 27 8.55 11.88 16.41
CA TRP A 27 9.66 11.53 15.53
C TRP A 27 9.84 12.50 14.37
N ASN A 28 11.09 12.65 13.91
CA ASN A 28 11.42 13.31 12.66
C ASN A 28 11.28 12.32 11.49
N ILE A 29 10.96 12.84 10.31
CA ILE A 29 10.80 12.06 9.09
C ILE A 29 11.78 12.57 8.03
N VAL A 30 12.53 11.67 7.42
CA VAL A 30 13.27 11.93 6.18
C VAL A 30 12.56 11.19 5.07
N ILE A 31 11.97 11.91 4.12
CA ILE A 31 11.33 11.34 2.95
C ILE A 31 12.36 11.23 1.84
N LEU A 32 12.59 10.00 1.34
CA LEU A 32 13.36 9.72 0.13
C LEU A 32 12.41 9.38 -0.99
N ASP A 33 12.33 10.23 -2.00
CA ASP A 33 11.40 10.04 -3.11
C ASP A 33 12.01 10.58 -4.42
N ARG A 34 11.65 9.96 -5.55
CA ARG A 34 12.07 10.41 -6.88
C ARG A 34 11.06 11.33 -7.57
N LEU A 35 9.88 11.52 -6.96
CA LEU A 35 8.82 12.38 -7.47
C LEU A 35 8.41 12.05 -8.91
N ASP A 36 8.05 10.80 -9.17
CA ASP A 36 7.52 10.40 -10.48
C ASP A 36 6.02 10.76 -10.63
N SER A 37 5.43 10.38 -11.76
CA SER A 37 4.01 10.68 -12.07
C SER A 37 3.00 10.09 -11.08
N THR A 38 3.40 9.17 -10.20
CA THR A 38 2.53 8.53 -9.22
C THR A 38 2.67 9.12 -7.83
N SER A 39 3.67 9.98 -7.61
CA SER A 39 3.96 10.63 -6.34
C SER A 39 3.83 12.15 -6.44
N THR A 40 3.34 12.79 -5.38
CA THR A 40 3.21 14.24 -5.32
C THR A 40 3.27 14.75 -3.90
N PRO A 41 4.08 15.81 -3.61
CA PRO A 41 4.08 16.48 -2.31
C PRO A 41 2.71 17.02 -1.90
N HIS A 42 1.82 17.26 -2.85
CA HIS A 42 0.45 17.73 -2.58
C HIS A 42 -0.32 16.79 -1.64
N ARG A 43 -0.05 15.46 -1.67
CA ARG A 43 -0.62 14.52 -0.72
C ARG A 43 -0.28 14.81 0.74
N LEU A 44 0.83 15.50 0.99
CA LEU A 44 1.26 15.89 2.33
C LEU A 44 0.73 17.28 2.68
N THR A 45 0.87 18.25 1.77
CA THR A 45 0.45 19.63 2.01
C THR A 45 -1.06 19.78 2.16
N ASP A 46 -1.82 18.82 1.64
CA ASP A 46 -3.28 18.71 1.75
C ASP A 46 -3.78 18.09 3.08
N GLN A 47 -2.86 17.69 3.96
CA GLN A 47 -3.20 17.14 5.27
C GLN A 47 -3.44 18.28 6.26
N ALA A 48 -4.52 18.19 7.05
CA ALA A 48 -4.91 19.24 7.99
C ALA A 48 -3.80 19.64 8.99
N ASP A 49 -2.98 18.66 9.43
CA ASP A 49 -1.93 18.88 10.42
C ASP A 49 -0.57 19.22 9.81
N TRP A 50 -0.46 19.31 8.48
CA TRP A 50 0.81 19.53 7.80
C TRP A 50 1.50 20.83 8.22
N ALA A 51 0.78 21.93 8.19
CA ALA A 51 1.34 23.26 8.50
C ALA A 51 1.97 23.32 9.90
N ALA A 52 1.39 22.63 10.89
CA ALA A 52 1.89 22.58 12.26
C ALA A 52 3.10 21.65 12.46
N ASN A 53 3.32 20.68 11.55
CA ASN A 53 4.31 19.61 11.74
C ASN A 53 5.38 19.55 10.64
N LYS A 54 5.30 20.36 9.60
CA LYS A 54 6.21 20.30 8.42
C LYS A 54 7.69 20.43 8.78
N GLU A 55 8.04 21.13 9.86
CA GLU A 55 9.42 21.31 10.30
C GLU A 55 10.08 19.98 10.75
N ARG A 56 9.27 18.97 11.07
CA ARG A 56 9.72 17.61 11.39
C ARG A 56 9.98 16.76 10.15
N VAL A 57 9.70 17.26 8.94
CA VAL A 57 9.78 16.51 7.68
C VAL A 57 10.84 17.12 6.79
N LYS A 58 11.84 16.31 6.44
CA LYS A 58 12.89 16.64 5.49
C LYS A 58 12.72 15.84 4.20
N PHE A 59 12.83 16.49 3.05
CA PHE A 59 12.79 15.84 1.74
C PHE A 59 14.20 15.63 1.19
N VAL A 60 14.45 14.44 0.64
CA VAL A 60 15.64 14.09 -0.12
C VAL A 60 15.20 13.48 -1.44
N TYR A 61 15.50 14.17 -2.54
CA TYR A 61 15.25 13.66 -3.89
C TYR A 61 16.33 12.66 -4.27
N TRP A 62 15.94 11.43 -4.60
CA TRP A 62 16.83 10.40 -5.11
C TRP A 62 16.06 9.27 -5.79
N ASP A 63 16.60 8.73 -6.89
CA ASP A 63 16.11 7.49 -7.51
C ASP A 63 16.95 6.30 -6.99
N LEU A 64 16.30 5.37 -6.29
CA LEU A 64 16.94 4.20 -5.72
C LEU A 64 17.53 3.22 -6.75
N LYS A 65 17.19 3.35 -8.05
CA LYS A 65 17.89 2.61 -9.11
C LYS A 65 19.40 2.89 -9.12
N ALA A 66 19.79 4.08 -8.69
CA ALA A 66 21.19 4.43 -8.50
C ALA A 66 21.64 4.14 -7.05
N PRO A 67 22.90 3.68 -6.85
CA PRO A 67 23.48 3.53 -5.53
C PRO A 67 23.45 4.86 -4.76
N ILE A 68 23.14 4.82 -3.46
CA ILE A 68 23.14 6.01 -2.61
C ILE A 68 24.59 6.49 -2.44
N ASN A 69 24.89 7.67 -3.00
CA ASN A 69 26.22 8.27 -2.91
C ASN A 69 26.42 8.99 -1.56
N GLU A 70 27.66 9.39 -1.27
CA GLU A 70 28.04 10.03 -0.01
C GLU A 70 27.25 11.33 0.27
N PHE A 71 27.01 12.16 -0.74
CA PHE A 71 26.23 13.40 -0.57
C PHE A 71 24.77 13.11 -0.19
N THR A 72 24.17 12.11 -0.80
CA THR A 72 22.82 11.68 -0.46
C THR A 72 22.81 11.03 0.92
N ALA A 73 23.78 10.16 1.23
CA ALA A 73 23.91 9.52 2.54
C ALA A 73 24.00 10.55 3.69
N VAL A 74 24.77 11.63 3.51
CA VAL A 74 24.84 12.75 4.49
C VAL A 74 23.46 13.40 4.67
N LYS A 75 22.68 13.57 3.60
CA LYS A 75 21.33 14.15 3.69
C LYS A 75 20.36 13.20 4.38
N LEU A 76 20.47 11.89 4.18
CA LEU A 76 19.65 10.90 4.84
C LEU A 76 19.97 10.81 6.34
N GLY A 77 21.21 11.04 6.72
CA GLY A 77 21.66 10.92 8.09
C GLY A 77 21.77 9.48 8.58
N LYS A 78 21.51 9.26 9.86
CA LYS A 78 21.53 7.93 10.51
C LYS A 78 20.18 7.70 11.21
N PRO A 79 19.09 7.42 10.46
CA PRO A 79 17.78 7.17 11.04
C PRO A 79 17.76 5.87 11.82
N GLU A 80 17.04 5.86 12.93
CA GLU A 80 16.80 4.66 13.74
C GLU A 80 15.85 3.68 13.04
N TYR A 81 14.93 4.20 12.23
CA TYR A 81 13.95 3.40 11.51
C TYR A 81 13.99 3.64 10.01
N VAL A 82 13.82 2.59 9.22
CA VAL A 82 13.63 2.65 7.77
C VAL A 82 12.33 1.96 7.40
N LEU A 83 11.43 2.68 6.74
CA LEU A 83 10.21 2.15 6.13
C LEU A 83 10.35 2.24 4.61
N HIS A 84 10.52 1.08 3.96
CA HIS A 84 10.75 1.01 2.51
C HIS A 84 9.46 0.74 1.76
N LEU A 85 8.75 1.83 1.36
CA LEU A 85 7.49 1.79 0.63
C LEU A 85 7.63 2.16 -0.86
N ALA A 86 8.76 2.77 -1.26
CA ALA A 86 9.00 3.10 -2.67
C ALA A 86 9.02 1.82 -3.53
N ALA A 87 8.14 1.76 -4.52
CA ALA A 87 8.01 0.64 -5.44
C ALA A 87 7.19 1.03 -6.68
N SER A 88 7.46 0.41 -7.81
CA SER A 88 6.51 0.36 -8.93
C SER A 88 5.44 -0.69 -8.64
N THR A 89 4.14 -0.32 -8.78
CA THR A 89 3.01 -1.09 -8.24
C THR A 89 1.89 -1.43 -9.23
N HIS A 90 2.03 -1.12 -10.51
CA HIS A 90 0.95 -1.30 -11.49
C HIS A 90 1.13 -2.61 -12.28
N VAL A 91 0.31 -3.65 -12.00
CA VAL A 91 0.45 -4.97 -12.63
C VAL A 91 0.42 -4.89 -14.16
N ASP A 92 -0.56 -4.20 -14.77
CA ASP A 92 -0.64 -4.11 -16.24
C ASP A 92 0.64 -3.49 -16.85
N ARG A 93 1.22 -2.46 -16.21
CA ARG A 93 2.50 -1.90 -16.65
C ARG A 93 3.66 -2.88 -16.48
N SER A 94 3.63 -3.75 -15.48
CA SER A 94 4.68 -4.76 -15.28
C SER A 94 4.69 -5.82 -16.38
N ILE A 95 3.55 -6.06 -17.02
CA ILE A 95 3.45 -7.00 -18.16
C ILE A 95 4.08 -6.38 -19.41
N THR A 96 3.91 -5.08 -19.61
CA THR A 96 4.45 -4.37 -20.79
C THR A 96 5.90 -3.94 -20.62
N ASP A 97 6.34 -3.65 -19.40
CA ASP A 97 7.70 -3.20 -19.08
C ASP A 97 8.19 -3.86 -17.75
N PRO A 98 8.50 -5.17 -17.76
CA PRO A 98 8.94 -5.88 -16.57
C PRO A 98 10.31 -5.42 -16.06
N GLU A 99 11.19 -4.93 -16.94
CA GLU A 99 12.54 -4.46 -16.60
C GLU A 99 12.47 -3.29 -15.61
N MET A 100 11.59 -2.32 -15.86
CA MET A 100 11.38 -1.19 -14.94
C MET A 100 11.02 -1.68 -13.52
N PHE A 101 10.19 -2.71 -13.41
CA PHE A 101 9.80 -3.26 -12.09
C PHE A 101 10.95 -3.97 -11.38
N VAL A 102 11.81 -4.68 -12.13
CA VAL A 102 13.02 -5.28 -11.56
C VAL A 102 13.99 -4.20 -11.07
N LEU A 103 14.23 -3.17 -11.88
CA LEU A 103 15.12 -2.06 -11.52
C LEU A 103 14.59 -1.30 -10.28
N ASP A 104 13.31 -1.00 -10.22
CA ASP A 104 12.71 -0.26 -9.11
C ASP A 104 12.61 -1.11 -7.83
N ASN A 105 12.05 -2.32 -7.93
CA ASN A 105 11.67 -3.10 -6.76
C ASN A 105 12.78 -4.05 -6.26
N VAL A 106 13.69 -4.48 -7.12
CA VAL A 106 14.81 -5.37 -6.73
C VAL A 106 16.11 -4.57 -6.58
N VAL A 107 16.54 -3.86 -7.64
CA VAL A 107 17.79 -3.10 -7.61
C VAL A 107 17.68 -1.92 -6.64
N GLY A 108 16.54 -1.19 -6.66
CA GLY A 108 16.28 -0.11 -5.72
C GLY A 108 16.31 -0.58 -4.26
N THR A 109 15.70 -1.74 -3.97
CA THR A 109 15.76 -2.36 -2.65
C THR A 109 17.18 -2.73 -2.25
N LEU A 110 17.95 -3.35 -3.17
CA LEU A 110 19.35 -3.69 -2.92
C LEU A 110 20.19 -2.46 -2.56
N ASN A 111 20.05 -1.37 -3.30
CA ASN A 111 20.79 -0.13 -3.05
C ASN A 111 20.45 0.48 -1.69
N LEU A 112 19.18 0.45 -1.29
CA LEU A 112 18.77 0.92 0.03
C LEU A 112 19.28 0.02 1.15
N LEU A 113 19.20 -1.32 0.98
CA LEU A 113 19.73 -2.28 1.97
C LEU A 113 21.24 -2.13 2.16
N LYS A 114 22.01 -1.97 1.09
CA LYS A 114 23.47 -1.72 1.15
C LYS A 114 23.81 -0.46 1.94
N TRP A 115 23.07 0.63 1.71
CA TRP A 115 23.25 1.85 2.48
C TRP A 115 22.81 1.66 3.95
N ALA A 116 21.64 1.06 4.18
CA ALA A 116 21.13 0.86 5.53
C ALA A 116 22.02 -0.04 6.38
N GLN A 117 22.73 -1.00 5.77
CA GLN A 117 23.69 -1.88 6.43
C GLN A 117 24.86 -1.09 7.07
N THR A 118 25.21 0.07 6.51
CA THR A 118 26.29 0.92 7.07
C THR A 118 25.80 1.83 8.21
N ASN A 119 24.51 1.82 8.51
CA ASN A 119 23.92 2.65 9.53
C ASN A 119 23.94 1.96 10.90
N GLU A 120 24.89 2.29 11.74
CA GLU A 120 25.07 1.74 13.09
C GLU A 120 23.94 2.06 14.08
N LYS A 121 23.08 3.06 13.76
CA LYS A 121 21.93 3.45 14.59
C LYS A 121 20.63 2.75 14.18
N LEU A 122 20.67 1.94 13.13
CA LEU A 122 19.47 1.27 12.62
C LEU A 122 18.91 0.29 13.65
N GLU A 123 17.72 0.57 14.16
CA GLU A 123 17.01 -0.32 15.09
C GLU A 123 16.04 -1.26 14.37
N LYS A 124 15.34 -0.77 13.33
CA LYS A 124 14.43 -1.60 12.51
C LYS A 124 14.34 -1.11 11.06
N PHE A 125 14.29 -2.07 10.15
CA PHE A 125 14.04 -1.87 8.72
C PHE A 125 12.79 -2.63 8.32
N ASN A 126 11.79 -1.95 7.74
CA ASN A 126 10.64 -2.58 7.12
C ASN A 126 10.82 -2.71 5.61
N TYR A 127 10.62 -3.91 5.08
CA TYR A 127 10.33 -4.10 3.66
C TYR A 127 8.82 -4.24 3.47
N PHE A 128 8.21 -3.31 2.73
CA PHE A 128 6.77 -3.31 2.45
C PHE A 128 6.48 -4.12 1.19
N SER A 129 5.94 -5.33 1.35
CA SER A 129 5.57 -6.28 0.31
C SER A 129 4.06 -6.26 0.01
N THR A 130 3.58 -7.22 -0.74
CA THR A 130 2.20 -7.36 -1.23
C THR A 130 1.69 -8.78 -1.04
N ASP A 131 0.38 -8.95 -0.99
CA ASP A 131 -0.32 -10.24 -1.04
C ASP A 131 -0.06 -11.01 -2.33
N GLU A 132 0.19 -10.32 -3.43
CA GLU A 132 0.41 -10.92 -4.74
C GLU A 132 1.65 -11.85 -4.80
N VAL A 133 2.59 -11.73 -3.87
CA VAL A 133 3.72 -12.67 -3.77
C VAL A 133 3.28 -14.10 -3.43
N MET A 134 2.09 -14.26 -2.85
CA MET A 134 1.53 -15.58 -2.50
C MET A 134 0.86 -16.27 -3.69
N GLY A 135 0.53 -15.51 -4.76
CA GLY A 135 -0.26 -15.99 -5.89
C GLY A 135 -1.76 -16.08 -5.61
N SER A 136 -2.50 -16.62 -6.56
CA SER A 136 -3.95 -16.79 -6.49
C SER A 136 -4.36 -17.74 -5.35
N ALA A 137 -5.48 -17.42 -4.71
CA ALA A 137 -6.05 -18.20 -3.63
C ALA A 137 -7.37 -18.87 -4.06
N ALA A 138 -7.45 -20.20 -3.96
CA ALA A 138 -8.69 -20.92 -4.19
C ALA A 138 -9.79 -20.48 -3.19
N PRO A 139 -11.08 -20.67 -3.51
CA PRO A 139 -12.18 -20.36 -2.59
C PRO A 139 -11.97 -21.02 -1.22
N GLY A 140 -12.08 -20.21 -0.14
CA GLY A 140 -11.89 -20.68 1.24
C GLY A 140 -10.43 -20.78 1.69
N VAL A 141 -9.44 -20.63 0.81
CA VAL A 141 -8.01 -20.62 1.18
C VAL A 141 -7.60 -19.21 1.57
N VAL A 142 -6.87 -19.06 2.67
CA VAL A 142 -6.18 -17.83 3.10
C VAL A 142 -4.73 -18.19 3.43
N TYR A 143 -3.77 -17.41 2.92
CA TYR A 143 -2.34 -17.70 3.10
C TYR A 143 -1.79 -17.07 4.36
N LYS A 144 -1.09 -17.88 5.16
CA LYS A 144 -0.33 -17.45 6.34
C LYS A 144 1.06 -16.97 5.95
N GLU A 145 1.75 -16.34 6.87
CA GLU A 145 3.13 -15.90 6.69
C GLU A 145 4.11 -17.05 6.42
N THR A 146 3.75 -18.26 6.83
CA THR A 146 4.53 -19.50 6.66
C THR A 146 4.32 -20.20 5.34
N ASP A 147 3.29 -19.82 4.57
CA ASP A 147 2.93 -20.51 3.34
C ASP A 147 3.89 -20.15 2.19
N MET A 148 3.95 -21.05 1.21
CA MET A 148 4.84 -20.91 0.06
C MET A 148 4.42 -19.75 -0.84
N VAL A 149 5.36 -18.87 -1.18
CA VAL A 149 5.18 -17.77 -2.14
C VAL A 149 5.20 -18.32 -3.58
N ARG A 150 4.27 -17.80 -4.43
CA ARG A 150 4.10 -18.22 -5.84
C ARG A 150 3.66 -17.04 -6.70
N PRO A 151 4.55 -16.06 -7.00
CA PRO A 151 4.18 -14.88 -7.77
C PRO A 151 3.77 -15.27 -9.21
N GLU A 152 2.68 -14.71 -9.71
CA GLU A 152 2.08 -15.08 -11.01
C GLU A 152 2.14 -13.94 -12.05
N ASN A 153 2.73 -12.79 -11.68
CA ASN A 153 2.97 -11.69 -12.61
C ASN A 153 4.32 -11.00 -12.32
N PRO A 154 4.87 -10.21 -13.29
CA PRO A 154 6.19 -9.57 -13.13
C PRO A 154 6.28 -8.61 -11.95
N TYR A 155 5.21 -7.89 -11.61
CA TYR A 155 5.17 -7.04 -10.41
C TYR A 155 5.34 -7.86 -9.14
N ALA A 156 4.55 -8.92 -8.97
CA ALA A 156 4.63 -9.82 -7.82
C ALA A 156 6.01 -10.48 -7.70
N ALA A 157 6.57 -10.92 -8.84
CA ALA A 157 7.92 -11.50 -8.90
C ALA A 157 8.99 -10.49 -8.48
N ALA A 158 8.92 -9.25 -8.95
CA ALA A 158 9.85 -8.18 -8.57
C ALA A 158 9.71 -7.80 -7.08
N LYS A 159 8.49 -7.77 -6.53
CA LYS A 159 8.24 -7.56 -5.09
C LYS A 159 8.82 -8.70 -4.27
N LEU A 160 8.63 -9.96 -4.69
CA LEU A 160 9.25 -11.12 -4.04
C LEU A 160 10.78 -11.07 -4.12
N GLY A 161 11.36 -10.60 -5.22
CA GLY A 161 12.81 -10.41 -5.36
C GLY A 161 13.38 -9.44 -4.31
N GLY A 162 12.69 -8.31 -4.06
CA GLY A 162 13.05 -7.38 -2.99
C GLY A 162 12.84 -7.99 -1.59
N GLU A 163 11.78 -8.75 -1.37
CA GLU A 163 11.50 -9.49 -0.12
C GLU A 163 12.62 -10.51 0.17
N ALA A 164 13.03 -11.27 -0.85
CA ALA A 164 14.11 -12.23 -0.73
C ALA A 164 15.46 -11.57 -0.39
N LEU A 165 15.76 -10.40 -0.97
CA LEU A 165 16.95 -9.61 -0.60
C LEU A 165 16.88 -9.14 0.85
N ALA A 166 15.75 -8.60 1.29
CA ALA A 166 15.56 -8.18 2.68
C ALA A 166 15.79 -9.35 3.65
N HIS A 167 15.22 -10.52 3.34
CA HIS A 167 15.45 -11.74 4.12
C HIS A 167 16.93 -12.17 4.12
N ALA A 168 17.58 -12.16 2.96
CA ALA A 168 19.01 -12.51 2.86
C ALA A 168 19.90 -11.56 3.68
N PHE A 169 19.62 -10.25 3.67
CA PHE A 169 20.36 -9.27 4.46
C PHE A 169 20.14 -9.45 5.96
N ALA A 170 18.93 -9.78 6.41
CA ALA A 170 18.66 -10.13 7.80
C ALA A 170 19.49 -11.35 8.24
N CYS A 171 19.51 -12.43 7.44
CA CYS A 171 20.22 -13.66 7.80
C CYS A 171 21.74 -13.55 7.68
N THR A 172 22.25 -12.86 6.65
CA THR A 172 23.69 -12.81 6.35
C THR A 172 24.41 -11.73 7.17
N TYR A 173 23.78 -10.58 7.32
CA TYR A 173 24.39 -9.41 7.95
C TYR A 173 23.75 -9.06 9.29
N THR A 174 22.83 -9.89 9.80
CA THR A 174 22.12 -9.67 11.07
C THR A 174 21.43 -8.29 11.12
N MET A 175 20.94 -7.83 9.96
CA MET A 175 20.19 -6.59 9.90
C MET A 175 18.82 -6.73 10.58
N PRO A 176 18.39 -5.71 11.35
CA PRO A 176 17.13 -5.75 12.09
C PRO A 176 15.92 -5.53 11.17
N ILE A 177 15.57 -6.51 10.35
CA ILE A 177 14.55 -6.41 9.31
C ILE A 177 13.26 -7.11 9.72
N PHE A 178 12.13 -6.52 9.36
CA PHE A 178 10.83 -7.17 9.30
C PHE A 178 10.15 -6.90 7.96
N ILE A 179 9.25 -7.79 7.56
CA ILE A 179 8.55 -7.74 6.28
C ILE A 179 7.05 -7.61 6.55
N THR A 180 6.36 -6.76 5.79
CA THR A 180 4.91 -6.68 5.82
C THR A 180 4.34 -6.98 4.45
N ARG A 181 3.33 -7.85 4.37
CA ARG A 181 2.55 -8.13 3.17
C ARG A 181 1.18 -7.52 3.33
N THR A 182 0.77 -6.67 2.41
CA THR A 182 -0.48 -5.89 2.54
C THR A 182 -1.41 -6.20 1.37
N MET A 183 -2.70 -6.30 1.66
CA MET A 183 -3.75 -6.49 0.68
C MET A 183 -4.16 -5.18 0.00
N ASN A 184 -5.25 -5.18 -0.79
CA ASN A 184 -5.67 -4.03 -1.58
C ASN A 184 -5.99 -2.80 -0.72
N VAL A 185 -5.16 -1.78 -0.82
CA VAL A 185 -5.29 -0.55 -0.03
C VAL A 185 -6.17 0.47 -0.74
N PHE A 186 -7.07 1.11 0.02
CA PHE A 186 -7.87 2.24 -0.42
C PHE A 186 -7.77 3.40 0.58
N GLY A 187 -8.18 4.59 0.19
CA GLY A 187 -8.18 5.79 1.05
C GLY A 187 -8.16 7.08 0.27
N GLU A 188 -8.17 8.18 0.98
CA GLU A 188 -8.11 9.54 0.45
C GLU A 188 -6.81 9.76 -0.34
N ARG A 189 -6.83 10.61 -1.36
CA ARG A 189 -5.68 10.98 -2.20
C ARG A 189 -5.05 9.81 -2.99
N GLN A 190 -5.79 8.69 -3.17
CA GLN A 190 -5.38 7.62 -4.07
C GLN A 190 -5.45 8.10 -5.53
N HIS A 191 -4.58 7.57 -6.40
CA HIS A 191 -4.54 7.95 -7.82
C HIS A 191 -5.91 7.68 -8.49
N PRO A 192 -6.47 8.61 -9.29
CA PRO A 192 -7.82 8.52 -9.84
C PRO A 192 -8.05 7.37 -10.83
N GLU A 193 -6.97 6.75 -11.34
CA GLU A 193 -7.04 5.53 -12.18
C GLU A 193 -7.26 4.24 -11.38
N LYS A 194 -7.10 4.29 -10.05
CA LYS A 194 -7.31 3.11 -9.21
C LYS A 194 -8.79 2.81 -9.05
N PHE A 195 -9.12 1.53 -8.84
CA PHE A 195 -10.49 1.00 -8.89
C PHE A 195 -11.49 1.80 -8.06
N ILE A 196 -11.19 2.11 -6.80
CA ILE A 196 -12.12 2.80 -5.90
C ILE A 196 -12.37 4.26 -6.30
N PRO A 197 -11.35 5.15 -6.45
CA PRO A 197 -11.61 6.52 -6.89
C PRO A 197 -12.21 6.59 -8.30
N MET A 198 -11.82 5.69 -9.22
CA MET A 198 -12.44 5.58 -10.53
C MET A 198 -13.93 5.21 -10.43
N THR A 199 -14.29 4.31 -9.53
CA THR A 199 -15.69 3.91 -9.28
C THR A 199 -16.51 5.08 -8.75
N ILE A 200 -16.00 5.84 -7.77
CA ILE A 200 -16.66 7.04 -7.24
C ILE A 200 -16.92 8.03 -8.39
N ARG A 201 -15.88 8.34 -9.17
CA ARG A 201 -15.98 9.26 -10.31
C ARG A 201 -17.05 8.84 -11.32
N LYS A 202 -17.08 7.55 -11.67
CA LYS A 202 -18.06 7.01 -12.63
C LYS A 202 -19.49 7.09 -12.10
N ILE A 203 -19.71 6.77 -10.83
CA ILE A 203 -21.03 6.89 -10.21
C ILE A 203 -21.50 8.35 -10.22
N VAL A 204 -20.63 9.30 -9.80
CA VAL A 204 -20.93 10.73 -9.81
C VAL A 204 -21.29 11.23 -11.21
N LYS A 205 -20.65 10.71 -12.26
CA LYS A 205 -20.93 11.05 -13.67
C LYS A 205 -22.08 10.28 -14.28
N GLY A 206 -22.69 9.31 -13.60
CA GLY A 206 -23.68 8.40 -14.18
C GLY A 206 -23.09 7.45 -15.24
N GLU A 207 -21.79 7.21 -15.21
CA GLU A 207 -21.08 6.31 -16.13
C GLU A 207 -21.11 4.86 -15.65
N LYS A 208 -20.97 3.93 -16.59
CA LYS A 208 -20.97 2.48 -16.30
C LYS A 208 -19.64 2.01 -15.72
N ASN A 209 -19.64 1.25 -14.63
CA ASN A 209 -18.51 0.57 -14.04
C ASN A 209 -18.25 -0.78 -14.70
N ILE A 210 -17.06 -1.03 -15.17
CA ILE A 210 -16.65 -2.34 -15.72
C ILE A 210 -16.07 -3.17 -14.56
N ILE A 211 -16.67 -4.34 -14.32
CA ILE A 211 -16.31 -5.23 -13.23
C ILE A 211 -15.82 -6.56 -13.82
N HIS A 212 -14.57 -6.91 -13.54
CA HIS A 212 -13.99 -8.16 -13.99
C HIS A 212 -14.56 -9.34 -13.20
N ALA A 213 -15.01 -10.36 -13.94
CA ALA A 213 -15.64 -11.57 -13.42
C ALA A 213 -15.05 -12.83 -14.06
N ASN A 214 -15.45 -13.99 -13.58
CA ASN A 214 -15.14 -15.26 -14.21
C ASN A 214 -15.74 -15.36 -15.63
N LYS A 215 -15.33 -16.38 -16.39
CA LYS A 215 -15.74 -16.59 -17.78
C LYS A 215 -17.28 -16.61 -17.98
N ASP A 216 -18.00 -17.16 -17.01
CA ASP A 216 -19.46 -17.29 -17.06
C ASP A 216 -20.17 -16.02 -16.55
N LEU A 217 -19.43 -14.97 -16.18
CA LEU A 217 -19.94 -13.69 -15.67
C LEU A 217 -20.83 -13.82 -14.41
N THR A 218 -20.60 -14.88 -13.62
CA THR A 218 -21.42 -15.18 -12.43
C THR A 218 -20.73 -14.77 -11.13
N LYS A 219 -19.38 -14.57 -11.14
CA LYS A 219 -18.62 -14.27 -9.94
C LYS A 219 -17.55 -13.23 -10.23
N ALA A 220 -17.69 -12.06 -9.61
CA ALA A 220 -16.67 -11.01 -9.65
C ALA A 220 -15.44 -11.39 -8.84
N GLY A 221 -14.30 -10.80 -9.16
CA GLY A 221 -13.07 -10.96 -8.39
C GLY A 221 -13.22 -10.39 -6.98
N SER A 222 -12.60 -11.03 -5.98
CA SER A 222 -12.72 -10.65 -4.56
C SER A 222 -11.38 -10.33 -3.92
N ARG A 223 -11.41 -9.42 -2.93
CA ARG A 223 -10.25 -8.94 -2.18
C ARG A 223 -10.64 -8.60 -0.74
N PHE A 224 -9.63 -8.59 0.14
CA PHE A 224 -9.75 -7.95 1.45
C PHE A 224 -9.28 -6.50 1.31
N TYR A 225 -10.21 -5.57 1.29
CA TYR A 225 -9.89 -4.15 1.17
C TYR A 225 -9.54 -3.55 2.52
N ILE A 226 -8.43 -2.80 2.59
CA ILE A 226 -7.96 -2.16 3.81
C ILE A 226 -7.72 -0.67 3.59
N HIS A 227 -8.15 0.17 4.55
CA HIS A 227 -7.91 1.60 4.47
C HIS A 227 -6.44 1.94 4.77
N ALA A 228 -5.85 2.88 4.01
CA ALA A 228 -4.44 3.29 4.14
C ALA A 228 -4.06 3.75 5.55
N ARG A 229 -4.97 4.40 6.28
CA ARG A 229 -4.80 4.74 7.70
C ARG A 229 -4.59 3.50 8.58
N ASN A 230 -5.33 2.43 8.32
CA ASN A 230 -5.19 1.17 9.06
C ASN A 230 -3.86 0.49 8.74
N VAL A 231 -3.40 0.56 7.48
CA VAL A 231 -2.06 0.09 7.09
C VAL A 231 -0.98 0.88 7.81
N ALA A 232 -1.07 2.22 7.84
CA ALA A 232 -0.14 3.08 8.55
C ALA A 232 -0.08 2.77 10.05
N ALA A 233 -1.25 2.59 10.69
CA ALA A 233 -1.34 2.22 12.10
C ALA A 233 -0.71 0.83 12.37
N ALA A 234 -0.97 -0.16 11.51
CA ALA A 234 -0.37 -1.50 11.61
C ALA A 234 1.15 -1.44 11.46
N LEU A 235 1.67 -0.67 10.48
CA LEU A 235 3.11 -0.48 10.31
C LEU A 235 3.77 0.13 11.55
N LEU A 236 3.18 1.17 12.14
CA LEU A 236 3.72 1.79 13.35
C LEU A 236 3.64 0.84 14.56
N TYR A 237 2.56 0.08 14.67
CA TYR A 237 2.42 -0.93 15.72
C TYR A 237 3.53 -2.00 15.62
N ILE A 238 3.74 -2.57 14.42
CA ILE A 238 4.78 -3.57 14.17
C ILE A 238 6.17 -2.96 14.37
N LEU A 239 6.39 -1.72 13.93
CA LEU A 239 7.66 -1.02 14.13
C LEU A 239 8.02 -0.90 15.61
N GLN A 240 7.04 -0.68 16.48
CA GLN A 240 7.24 -0.55 17.93
C GLN A 240 7.28 -1.91 18.64
N ASN A 241 6.40 -2.83 18.30
CA ASN A 241 6.12 -4.05 19.07
C ASN A 241 6.48 -5.35 18.32
N GLY A 242 6.65 -5.29 16.99
CA GLY A 242 6.85 -6.48 16.18
C GLY A 242 8.24 -7.10 16.32
N GLU A 243 8.30 -8.39 16.03
CA GLU A 243 9.52 -9.17 15.99
C GLU A 243 10.26 -8.96 14.67
N LEU A 244 11.56 -9.30 14.65
CA LEU A 244 12.43 -9.23 13.49
C LEU A 244 12.58 -10.61 12.86
N LEU A 245 12.99 -10.65 11.59
CA LEU A 245 13.42 -11.86 10.92
C LEU A 245 14.56 -12.52 11.69
N GLN A 246 14.48 -13.83 11.86
CA GLN A 246 15.47 -14.63 12.56
C GLN A 246 15.98 -15.75 11.66
N LYS A 247 17.24 -16.13 11.81
CA LYS A 247 17.84 -17.20 11.03
C LYS A 247 17.19 -18.55 11.33
N GLU A 248 16.82 -18.77 12.58
CA GLU A 248 16.22 -20.00 13.09
C GLU A 248 14.73 -20.10 12.76
N ASP A 249 14.03 -18.97 12.72
CA ASP A 249 12.62 -18.87 12.33
C ASP A 249 12.43 -17.77 11.27
N ARG A 250 12.37 -18.20 10.02
CA ARG A 250 12.30 -17.34 8.84
C ARG A 250 10.99 -16.57 8.70
N THR A 251 9.97 -16.92 9.47
CA THR A 251 8.63 -16.30 9.38
C THR A 251 8.35 -15.36 10.54
N LYS A 252 9.20 -15.36 11.57
CA LYS A 252 8.96 -14.63 12.81
C LYS A 252 8.74 -13.13 12.58
N GLY A 253 9.56 -12.50 11.75
CA GLY A 253 9.47 -11.09 11.39
C GLY A 253 8.62 -10.79 10.15
N ILE A 254 7.78 -11.73 9.66
CA ILE A 254 6.84 -11.48 8.55
C ILE A 254 5.44 -11.24 9.14
N TYR A 255 4.71 -10.24 8.63
CA TYR A 255 3.37 -9.89 9.06
C TYR A 255 2.45 -9.64 7.88
N ASN A 256 1.29 -10.31 7.86
CA ASN A 256 0.21 -10.02 6.93
C ASN A 256 -0.67 -8.90 7.50
N ILE A 257 -0.85 -7.82 6.74
CA ILE A 257 -1.73 -6.69 7.05
C ILE A 257 -2.98 -6.84 6.18
N VAL A 258 -4.07 -7.34 6.78
CA VAL A 258 -5.26 -7.79 6.06
C VAL A 258 -6.46 -6.95 6.43
N GLY A 259 -7.34 -6.65 5.47
CA GLY A 259 -8.61 -5.97 5.73
C GLY A 259 -9.57 -6.83 6.57
N GLU A 260 -10.56 -6.19 7.13
CA GLU A 260 -11.52 -6.80 8.06
C GLU A 260 -12.29 -7.98 7.44
N LYS A 261 -12.70 -7.83 6.17
CA LYS A 261 -13.50 -8.84 5.47
C LYS A 261 -13.23 -8.87 3.97
N GLU A 262 -13.50 -10.02 3.37
CA GLU A 262 -13.48 -10.21 1.93
C GLU A 262 -14.76 -9.68 1.30
N LEU A 263 -14.63 -8.85 0.26
CA LEU A 263 -15.74 -8.42 -0.59
C LEU A 263 -15.33 -8.60 -2.06
N ASP A 264 -16.31 -8.98 -2.88
CA ASP A 264 -16.11 -8.96 -4.32
C ASP A 264 -16.23 -7.53 -4.91
N ASN A 265 -15.73 -7.36 -6.12
CA ASN A 265 -15.69 -6.05 -6.75
C ASN A 265 -17.09 -5.47 -7.03
N LEU A 266 -18.13 -6.31 -7.22
CA LEU A 266 -19.50 -5.85 -7.35
C LEU A 266 -20.05 -5.33 -6.02
N GLN A 267 -19.80 -6.05 -4.93
CA GLN A 267 -20.18 -5.60 -3.58
C GLN A 267 -19.51 -4.26 -3.22
N ILE A 268 -18.22 -4.08 -3.60
CA ILE A 268 -17.54 -2.79 -3.40
C ILE A 268 -18.18 -1.67 -4.22
N VAL A 269 -18.51 -1.91 -5.49
CA VAL A 269 -19.18 -0.91 -6.34
C VAL A 269 -20.55 -0.53 -5.76
N GLN A 270 -21.30 -1.50 -5.25
CA GLN A 270 -22.59 -1.27 -4.60
C GLN A 270 -22.45 -0.48 -3.29
N LEU A 271 -21.46 -0.83 -2.46
CA LEU A 271 -21.17 -0.11 -1.21
C LEU A 271 -20.78 1.34 -1.48
N ILE A 272 -19.89 1.59 -2.46
CA ILE A 272 -19.54 2.96 -2.89
C ILE A 272 -20.79 3.71 -3.37
N GLY A 273 -21.66 3.06 -4.15
CA GLY A 273 -22.92 3.64 -4.61
C GLY A 273 -23.83 4.07 -3.48
N GLN A 274 -23.96 3.24 -2.44
CA GLN A 274 -24.71 3.58 -1.23
C GLN A 274 -24.12 4.80 -0.51
N CYS A 275 -22.80 4.85 -0.39
CA CYS A 275 -22.10 5.98 0.25
C CYS A 275 -22.28 7.29 -0.56
N VAL A 276 -22.14 7.24 -1.89
CA VAL A 276 -22.36 8.40 -2.78
C VAL A 276 -23.82 8.86 -2.70
N ALA A 277 -24.78 7.94 -2.78
CA ALA A 277 -26.20 8.27 -2.70
C ALA A 277 -26.57 8.92 -1.35
N LYS A 278 -26.00 8.42 -0.26
CA LYS A 278 -26.20 9.02 1.07
C LYS A 278 -25.71 10.45 1.09
N TRP A 279 -24.47 10.71 0.67
CA TRP A 279 -23.91 12.06 0.62
C TRP A 279 -24.73 12.99 -0.28
N GLN A 280 -25.12 12.54 -1.49
CA GLN A 280 -25.92 13.33 -2.42
C GLN A 280 -27.29 13.72 -1.82
N ASN A 281 -27.98 12.80 -1.15
CA ASN A 281 -29.25 13.06 -0.49
C ASN A 281 -29.09 14.09 0.66
N GLU A 282 -28.04 13.96 1.48
CA GLU A 282 -27.72 14.90 2.58
C GLU A 282 -27.42 16.32 2.06
N HIS A 283 -26.94 16.45 0.81
CA HIS A 283 -26.65 17.73 0.15
C HIS A 283 -27.73 18.19 -0.84
N GLY A 284 -28.94 17.58 -0.80
CA GLY A 284 -30.06 17.96 -1.64
C GLY A 284 -29.89 17.66 -3.12
N GLN A 285 -28.98 16.75 -3.47
CA GLN A 285 -28.75 16.27 -4.84
C GLN A 285 -29.49 14.94 -5.05
N GLY A 286 -30.00 14.73 -6.27
CA GLY A 286 -30.58 13.45 -6.64
C GLY A 286 -29.51 12.36 -6.77
N ALA A 287 -29.73 11.18 -6.20
CA ALA A 287 -28.79 10.08 -6.28
C ALA A 287 -28.75 9.46 -7.69
N ASN A 288 -27.54 9.30 -8.24
CA ASN A 288 -27.32 8.59 -9.47
C ASN A 288 -27.44 7.07 -9.25
N PRO A 289 -28.15 6.32 -10.12
CA PRO A 289 -28.17 4.86 -10.04
C PRO A 289 -26.78 4.29 -10.36
N VAL A 290 -26.40 3.24 -9.65
CA VAL A 290 -25.16 2.52 -9.92
C VAL A 290 -25.32 1.70 -11.20
N GLN A 291 -24.56 2.04 -12.24
CA GLN A 291 -24.50 1.29 -13.49
C GLN A 291 -23.24 0.44 -13.54
N TYR A 292 -23.36 -0.83 -13.94
CA TYR A 292 -22.21 -1.72 -14.07
C TYR A 292 -22.39 -2.74 -15.19
N GLU A 293 -21.27 -3.34 -15.60
CA GLU A 293 -21.21 -4.44 -16.56
C GLU A 293 -20.13 -5.43 -16.10
N LEU A 294 -20.49 -6.72 -16.08
CA LEU A 294 -19.54 -7.79 -15.83
C LEU A 294 -18.83 -8.14 -17.15
N VAL A 295 -17.51 -8.27 -17.10
CA VAL A 295 -16.68 -8.67 -18.25
C VAL A 295 -15.78 -9.83 -17.86
N ASP A 296 -15.52 -10.74 -18.83
CA ASP A 296 -14.60 -11.85 -18.61
C ASP A 296 -13.18 -11.35 -18.31
N PHE A 297 -12.69 -11.77 -17.19
CA PHE A 297 -11.40 -11.39 -16.66
C PHE A 297 -10.22 -11.90 -17.52
N HIS A 298 -10.31 -13.15 -17.99
CA HIS A 298 -9.22 -13.77 -18.75
C HIS A 298 -9.00 -13.15 -20.12
N SER A 299 -10.06 -12.64 -20.75
CA SER A 299 -9.95 -12.00 -22.06
C SER A 299 -9.42 -10.56 -21.98
N SER A 300 -9.51 -9.91 -20.82
CA SER A 300 -9.24 -8.48 -20.67
C SER A 300 -7.97 -8.15 -19.90
N ARG A 301 -7.51 -9.02 -18.99
CA ARG A 301 -6.35 -8.76 -18.11
C ARG A 301 -5.54 -10.03 -17.81
N PRO A 302 -4.69 -10.51 -18.74
CA PRO A 302 -3.83 -11.66 -18.51
C PRO A 302 -2.87 -11.38 -17.33
N GLY A 303 -2.60 -12.40 -16.52
CA GLY A 303 -1.69 -12.28 -15.35
C GLY A 303 -2.30 -11.66 -14.09
N HIS A 304 -3.61 -11.39 -14.09
CA HIS A 304 -4.36 -11.04 -12.89
C HIS A 304 -5.16 -12.23 -12.38
N ASP A 305 -5.45 -12.26 -11.07
CA ASP A 305 -6.23 -13.30 -10.43
C ASP A 305 -7.57 -12.79 -9.92
N LEU A 306 -8.54 -13.71 -9.92
CA LEU A 306 -9.87 -13.44 -9.39
C LEU A 306 -9.85 -13.24 -7.86
N ARG A 307 -8.89 -13.88 -7.16
CA ARG A 307 -8.87 -13.84 -5.70
C ARG A 307 -7.45 -13.89 -5.15
N TYR A 308 -7.13 -12.93 -4.26
CA TYR A 308 -6.00 -12.97 -3.33
C TYR A 308 -6.52 -12.96 -1.90
N ALA A 309 -5.90 -13.71 -1.00
CA ALA A 309 -6.34 -13.79 0.39
C ALA A 309 -5.19 -14.14 1.33
N LEU A 310 -5.00 -13.29 2.34
CA LEU A 310 -4.04 -13.49 3.42
C LEU A 310 -4.76 -13.74 4.74
N ASP A 311 -4.11 -14.47 5.64
CA ASP A 311 -4.51 -14.63 7.04
C ASP A 311 -3.87 -13.52 7.90
N GLY A 312 -4.69 -12.71 8.57
CA GLY A 312 -4.24 -11.63 9.46
C GLY A 312 -4.18 -12.03 10.95
N ALA A 313 -4.37 -13.31 11.27
CA ALA A 313 -4.48 -13.78 12.66
C ALA A 313 -3.23 -13.49 13.50
N LYS A 314 -2.03 -13.55 12.91
CA LYS A 314 -0.77 -13.26 13.61
C LYS A 314 -0.73 -11.84 14.15
N LEU A 315 -1.05 -10.84 13.32
CA LEU A 315 -1.04 -9.44 13.73
C LEU A 315 -2.11 -9.16 14.80
N LYS A 316 -3.28 -9.77 14.65
CA LYS A 316 -4.36 -9.69 15.66
C LYS A 316 -3.94 -10.35 16.99
N ALA A 317 -3.33 -11.52 16.95
CA ALA A 317 -2.81 -12.20 18.14
C ALA A 317 -1.69 -11.41 18.84
N ALA A 318 -0.92 -10.60 18.07
CA ALA A 318 0.06 -9.67 18.62
C ALA A 318 -0.57 -8.45 19.32
N GLY A 319 -1.91 -8.31 19.32
CA GLY A 319 -2.65 -7.25 20.00
C GLY A 319 -3.02 -6.04 19.15
N PHE A 320 -2.82 -6.09 17.82
CA PHE A 320 -3.27 -5.02 16.91
C PHE A 320 -4.72 -5.23 16.49
N ASP A 321 -5.52 -4.17 16.57
CA ASP A 321 -6.89 -4.13 16.06
C ASP A 321 -7.16 -2.84 15.30
N TYR A 322 -8.13 -2.88 14.39
CA TYR A 322 -8.50 -1.74 13.57
C TYR A 322 -9.48 -0.81 14.30
N SER A 323 -9.24 0.49 14.21
CA SER A 323 -10.06 1.50 14.89
C SER A 323 -11.42 1.77 14.24
N LYS A 324 -11.63 1.32 12.99
CA LYS A 324 -12.85 1.56 12.20
C LYS A 324 -13.16 0.39 11.29
N THR A 325 -14.45 0.14 11.10
CA THR A 325 -14.93 -0.85 10.15
C THR A 325 -14.66 -0.44 8.70
N LEU A 326 -14.79 -1.39 7.78
CA LEU A 326 -14.67 -1.14 6.35
C LEU A 326 -15.72 -0.12 5.88
N GLU A 327 -16.97 -0.26 6.32
CA GLU A 327 -18.09 0.61 5.93
C GLU A 327 -17.88 2.04 6.42
N GLU A 328 -17.49 2.22 7.69
CA GLU A 328 -17.17 3.55 8.24
C GLU A 328 -16.02 4.22 7.49
N SER A 329 -15.01 3.43 7.13
CA SER A 329 -13.84 3.92 6.38
C SER A 329 -14.23 4.27 4.95
N MET A 330 -15.09 3.45 4.31
CA MET A 330 -15.57 3.70 2.95
C MET A 330 -16.42 4.97 2.89
N GLN A 331 -17.38 5.14 3.82
CA GLN A 331 -18.22 6.33 3.86
C GLN A 331 -17.38 7.60 4.01
N LYS A 332 -16.49 7.65 5.00
CA LYS A 332 -15.64 8.83 5.24
C LYS A 332 -14.75 9.18 4.05
N MET A 333 -14.18 8.18 3.40
CA MET A 333 -13.38 8.39 2.21
C MET A 333 -14.22 8.91 1.04
N VAL A 334 -15.44 8.36 0.82
CA VAL A 334 -16.35 8.85 -0.24
C VAL A 334 -16.75 10.30 0.04
N ASP A 335 -17.14 10.64 1.28
CA ASP A 335 -17.47 12.01 1.68
C ASP A 335 -16.31 12.95 1.35
N TRP A 336 -15.09 12.56 1.74
CA TRP A 336 -13.89 13.34 1.46
C TRP A 336 -13.66 13.56 -0.04
N TYR A 337 -13.81 12.52 -0.89
CA TYR A 337 -13.65 12.67 -2.33
C TYR A 337 -14.70 13.59 -2.97
N LEU A 338 -15.92 13.60 -2.44
CA LEU A 338 -16.98 14.46 -2.94
C LEU A 338 -16.80 15.93 -2.52
N GLU A 339 -16.10 16.15 -1.41
CA GLU A 339 -15.65 17.48 -0.96
C GLU A 339 -14.36 17.94 -1.66
N HIS A 340 -13.57 16.99 -2.24
CA HIS A 340 -12.30 17.24 -2.91
C HIS A 340 -12.28 16.62 -4.34
N PRO A 341 -13.17 17.11 -5.24
CA PRO A 341 -13.38 16.49 -6.55
C PRO A 341 -12.16 16.52 -7.48
N GLU A 342 -11.20 17.41 -7.22
CA GLU A 342 -9.92 17.46 -7.95
C GLU A 342 -9.14 16.16 -7.86
N TRP A 343 -9.23 15.44 -6.75
CA TRP A 343 -8.60 14.13 -6.57
C TRP A 343 -9.28 13.00 -7.35
N LEU A 344 -10.47 13.23 -7.86
CA LEU A 344 -11.16 12.36 -8.83
C LEU A 344 -10.87 12.75 -10.28
N GLY A 345 -10.13 13.83 -10.53
CA GLY A 345 -10.00 14.45 -11.85
C GLY A 345 -11.32 15.07 -12.32
N LEU A 346 -12.13 15.53 -11.40
CA LEU A 346 -13.32 16.34 -11.63
C LEU A 346 -12.96 17.80 -11.32
N LYS A 347 -13.46 18.72 -12.16
CA LYS A 347 -13.30 20.17 -11.96
C LYS A 347 -14.57 20.75 -11.39
#